data_3d8b85fc4540e9d650f77af094a637ad
#
_entry.id   3d8b85fc4540e9d650f77af094a637ad
#
_cell.length_a   1.000
_cell.length_b   1.000
_cell.length_c   1.000
_cell.angle_alpha   90.00
_cell.angle_beta   90.00
_cell.angle_gamma   90.00
#
_symmetry.space_group_name_H-M   'P 1'
#
loop_
_entity.id
_entity.type
_entity.pdbx_description
1 polymer ?
#
loop_
_entity_poly.entity_id
_entity_poly.type
_entity_poly.pdbx_seq_one_letter_code
_entity_poly.pdbx_strand_id
1 'polypeptide(L)'
;MKWALALLLGLACSWGRADTPSFSLVFAGDTTLDDAAGALIARGGDPLAAVASLFDNADVRVANLECVVATTGEPVDKNYTFRAHPQVLPVLRRHLDGVTLANNHSGDYGRAAFAEMLGWLQAANLAQAGGGRNLSEAHAPWLVERAGLRVALLSYNEFMPRSFEADHDAPGIAWSEDEQVVADIQRARQQHRADLVVVFMHWGWENETTANGRQRQLARLLINAGADAIIGGHPHVTQDVELYQGKPIIYSVGNFVMKETDNDRQRQAWVLRMTFDRAGASGFSTHPVRLDDDGIPHPDPHRQSPCWRRGQGEPGLCTH
;
A
#
# COMPACT_ATOMS: atom_id res chain seq x y z
N MET A 1 26.21 76.19 -6.54
CA MET A 1 26.52 74.83 -6.14
C MET A 1 25.17 74.12 -5.86
N LYS A 2 24.70 73.27 -6.80
CA LYS A 2 23.44 72.52 -6.64
C LYS A 2 23.81 71.07 -6.43
N TRP A 3 23.46 70.49 -5.30
CA TRP A 3 23.65 69.07 -4.97
C TRP A 3 22.44 68.29 -5.45
N ALA A 4 22.62 67.33 -6.38
CA ALA A 4 21.61 66.40 -6.80
C ALA A 4 21.69 65.13 -5.92
N LEU A 5 20.61 64.82 -5.17
CA LEU A 5 20.45 63.62 -4.40
C LEU A 5 19.94 62.51 -5.31
N ALA A 6 20.74 61.49 -5.57
CA ALA A 6 20.32 60.31 -6.30
C ALA A 6 19.66 59.31 -5.33
N LEU A 7 18.35 59.07 -5.48
CA LEU A 7 17.61 58.01 -4.79
C LEU A 7 17.92 56.68 -5.47
N LEU A 8 18.64 55.80 -4.80
CA LEU A 8 18.74 54.38 -5.19
C LEU A 8 17.49 53.61 -4.72
N LEU A 9 16.58 53.32 -5.62
CA LEU A 9 15.49 52.34 -5.40
C LEU A 9 16.09 50.95 -5.43
N GLY A 10 16.24 50.32 -4.28
CA GLY A 10 16.56 48.89 -4.15
C GLY A 10 15.34 48.03 -4.52
N LEU A 11 15.37 47.36 -5.66
CA LEU A 11 14.43 46.26 -5.98
C LEU A 11 14.72 45.11 -5.04
N ALA A 12 13.91 44.94 -4.02
CA ALA A 12 13.86 43.69 -3.25
C ALA A 12 13.18 42.62 -4.10
N CYS A 13 13.98 41.79 -4.78
CA CYS A 13 13.47 40.53 -5.34
C CYS A 13 13.01 39.63 -4.19
N SER A 14 11.69 39.55 -3.98
CA SER A 14 11.10 38.52 -3.15
C SER A 14 11.23 37.19 -3.90
N TRP A 15 12.23 36.41 -3.54
CA TRP A 15 12.32 35.01 -3.97
C TRP A 15 11.16 34.29 -3.32
N GLY A 16 10.10 34.09 -4.08
CA GLY A 16 9.04 33.16 -3.69
C GLY A 16 9.66 31.81 -3.41
N ARG A 17 9.49 31.32 -2.19
CA ARG A 17 9.89 29.95 -1.83
C ARG A 17 9.08 29.04 -2.75
N ALA A 18 9.70 28.46 -3.74
CA ALA A 18 9.06 27.42 -4.54
C ALA A 18 8.65 26.30 -3.57
N ASP A 19 7.38 25.98 -3.52
CA ASP A 19 6.90 24.88 -2.70
C ASP A 19 7.69 23.63 -3.09
N THR A 20 8.29 22.99 -2.10
CA THR A 20 9.03 21.75 -2.32
C THR A 20 8.03 20.70 -2.82
N PRO A 21 8.29 20.04 -3.97
CA PRO A 21 7.40 19.00 -4.46
C PRO A 21 7.07 18.00 -3.35
N SER A 22 5.79 17.79 -3.08
CA SER A 22 5.30 16.90 -2.05
C SER A 22 4.38 15.85 -2.68
N PHE A 23 4.55 14.59 -2.32
CA PHE A 23 3.73 13.46 -2.74
C PHE A 23 3.09 12.81 -1.52
N SER A 24 1.82 12.48 -1.62
CA SER A 24 1.06 11.83 -0.56
C SER A 24 0.50 10.48 -1.02
N LEU A 25 0.77 9.44 -0.22
CA LEU A 25 0.27 8.08 -0.40
C LEU A 25 -0.66 7.73 0.76
N VAL A 26 -1.86 7.26 0.45
CA VAL A 26 -2.72 6.59 1.45
C VAL A 26 -2.74 5.11 1.14
N PHE A 27 -2.49 4.30 2.16
CA PHE A 27 -2.48 2.85 2.07
C PHE A 27 -3.46 2.26 3.09
N ALA A 28 -4.41 1.44 2.60
CA ALA A 28 -5.30 0.62 3.40
C ALA A 28 -4.83 -0.84 3.40
N GLY A 29 -5.17 -1.57 4.45
CA GLY A 29 -4.69 -2.93 4.69
C GLY A 29 -5.36 -4.00 3.83
N ASP A 30 -5.41 -5.18 4.41
CA ASP A 30 -5.90 -6.39 3.77
C ASP A 30 -7.40 -6.28 3.48
N THR A 31 -7.77 -6.48 2.22
CA THR A 31 -9.11 -6.18 1.69
C THR A 31 -9.65 -7.40 0.93
N THR A 32 -10.64 -8.05 1.51
CA THR A 32 -11.48 -9.05 0.84
C THR A 32 -12.84 -8.45 0.50
N LEU A 33 -13.40 -8.81 -0.65
CA LEU A 33 -14.66 -8.24 -1.14
C LEU A 33 -15.65 -9.34 -1.56
N ASP A 34 -15.53 -10.47 -0.92
CA ASP A 34 -16.52 -11.55 -0.91
C ASP A 34 -17.45 -11.42 0.32
N ASP A 35 -18.21 -12.45 0.65
CA ASP A 35 -19.10 -12.53 1.81
C ASP A 35 -19.95 -11.22 2.02
N ALA A 36 -19.99 -10.67 3.23
CA ALA A 36 -20.84 -9.54 3.59
C ALA A 36 -20.55 -8.26 2.80
N ALA A 37 -19.28 -7.95 2.57
CA ALA A 37 -18.87 -6.77 1.79
C ALA A 37 -19.32 -6.90 0.33
N GLY A 38 -19.08 -8.08 -0.31
CA GLY A 38 -19.55 -8.37 -1.66
C GLY A 38 -21.08 -8.34 -1.77
N ALA A 39 -21.79 -8.89 -0.78
CA ALA A 39 -23.23 -8.87 -0.72
C ALA A 39 -23.79 -7.43 -0.53
N LEU A 40 -23.12 -6.59 0.24
CA LEU A 40 -23.46 -5.17 0.38
C LEU A 40 -23.33 -4.45 -0.98
N ILE A 41 -22.22 -4.65 -1.68
CA ILE A 41 -21.97 -4.05 -3.01
C ILE A 41 -23.01 -4.53 -4.02
N ALA A 42 -23.37 -5.82 -4.01
CA ALA A 42 -24.39 -6.38 -4.90
C ALA A 42 -25.77 -5.75 -4.72
N ARG A 43 -26.06 -5.19 -3.53
CA ARG A 43 -27.28 -4.42 -3.23
C ARG A 43 -27.13 -2.92 -3.46
N GLY A 44 -26.01 -2.48 -4.06
CA GLY A 44 -25.74 -1.07 -4.36
C GLY A 44 -25.14 -0.28 -3.20
N GLY A 45 -24.72 -0.94 -2.13
CA GLY A 45 -24.01 -0.32 -1.00
C GLY A 45 -22.52 -0.09 -1.30
N ASP A 46 -21.87 0.63 -0.39
CA ASP A 46 -20.47 0.95 -0.46
C ASP A 46 -19.81 0.68 0.91
N PRO A 47 -19.04 -0.40 1.05
CA PRO A 47 -18.39 -0.76 2.31
C PRO A 47 -17.32 0.26 2.75
N LEU A 48 -16.85 1.14 1.85
CA LEU A 48 -15.83 2.13 2.16
C LEU A 48 -16.41 3.52 2.46
N ALA A 49 -17.75 3.69 2.41
CA ALA A 49 -18.39 4.99 2.56
C ALA A 49 -18.05 5.69 3.89
N ALA A 50 -18.01 4.94 5.00
CA ALA A 50 -17.75 5.50 6.33
C ALA A 50 -16.31 6.02 6.51
N VAL A 51 -15.37 5.50 5.73
CA VAL A 51 -13.94 5.83 5.79
C VAL A 51 -13.44 6.61 4.57
N ALA A 52 -14.34 6.98 3.65
CA ALA A 52 -13.99 7.62 2.38
C ALA A 52 -13.14 8.89 2.57
N SER A 53 -13.44 9.70 3.59
CA SER A 53 -12.70 10.93 3.90
C SER A 53 -11.23 10.70 4.27
N LEU A 54 -10.85 9.49 4.70
CA LEU A 54 -9.46 9.15 5.00
C LEU A 54 -8.58 9.09 3.74
N PHE A 55 -9.19 8.97 2.56
CA PHE A 55 -8.54 8.95 1.26
C PHE A 55 -8.48 10.33 0.59
N ASP A 56 -9.17 11.33 1.13
CA ASP A 56 -9.23 12.67 0.53
C ASP A 56 -7.84 13.32 0.46
N ASN A 57 -7.62 14.10 -0.61
CA ASN A 57 -6.40 14.87 -0.85
C ASN A 57 -5.11 14.01 -0.88
N ALA A 58 -5.21 12.71 -1.17
CA ALA A 58 -4.07 11.87 -1.46
C ALA A 58 -3.76 11.89 -2.96
N ASP A 59 -2.47 11.90 -3.32
CA ASP A 59 -2.04 11.80 -4.72
C ASP A 59 -2.21 10.38 -5.25
N VAL A 60 -2.04 9.37 -4.38
CA VAL A 60 -2.24 7.95 -4.68
C VAL A 60 -2.88 7.24 -3.50
N ARG A 61 -3.86 6.38 -3.80
CA ARG A 61 -4.66 5.62 -2.85
C ARG A 61 -4.59 4.14 -3.19
N VAL A 62 -4.12 3.33 -2.26
CA VAL A 62 -3.81 1.90 -2.45
C VAL A 62 -4.41 1.05 -1.34
N ALA A 63 -4.77 -0.19 -1.64
CA ALA A 63 -5.07 -1.23 -0.65
C ALA A 63 -4.47 -2.57 -1.10
N ASN A 64 -4.24 -3.49 -0.15
CA ASN A 64 -3.91 -4.87 -0.49
C ASN A 64 -5.19 -5.63 -0.85
N LEU A 65 -5.37 -5.98 -2.12
CA LEU A 65 -6.51 -6.77 -2.59
C LEU A 65 -6.23 -8.26 -2.32
N GLU A 66 -6.74 -8.76 -1.20
CA GLU A 66 -6.46 -10.09 -0.69
C GLU A 66 -7.57 -11.10 -1.06
N CYS A 67 -8.08 -10.98 -2.26
CA CYS A 67 -9.01 -11.91 -2.87
C CYS A 67 -8.84 -11.92 -4.39
N VAL A 68 -9.29 -12.98 -5.04
CA VAL A 68 -9.38 -13.04 -6.51
C VAL A 68 -10.65 -12.32 -6.95
N VAL A 69 -10.56 -11.44 -7.96
CA VAL A 69 -11.74 -10.85 -8.61
C VAL A 69 -11.97 -11.55 -9.93
N ALA A 70 -12.88 -12.54 -9.95
CA ALA A 70 -13.11 -13.36 -11.11
C ALA A 70 -14.53 -13.96 -11.12
N THR A 71 -14.94 -14.42 -12.30
CA THR A 71 -16.17 -15.20 -12.51
C THR A 71 -15.88 -16.67 -12.76
N THR A 72 -14.62 -17.02 -13.00
CA THR A 72 -14.13 -18.37 -13.33
C THR A 72 -13.24 -18.96 -12.24
N GLY A 73 -12.83 -20.21 -12.43
CA GLY A 73 -11.94 -20.94 -11.53
C GLY A 73 -12.69 -21.69 -10.44
N GLU A 74 -12.04 -22.75 -9.95
CA GLU A 74 -12.50 -23.54 -8.81
C GLU A 74 -11.59 -23.26 -7.61
N PRO A 75 -12.11 -23.29 -6.38
CA PRO A 75 -11.31 -23.05 -5.20
C PRO A 75 -10.21 -24.12 -5.08
N VAL A 76 -9.00 -23.70 -4.77
CA VAL A 76 -7.91 -24.61 -4.45
C VAL A 76 -8.14 -25.28 -3.09
N ASP A 77 -7.50 -26.43 -2.84
CA ASP A 77 -7.58 -27.13 -1.55
C ASP A 77 -6.84 -26.35 -0.46
N LYS A 78 -7.58 -25.46 0.24
CA LYS A 78 -7.11 -24.53 1.24
C LYS A 78 -8.25 -24.20 2.21
N ASN A 79 -7.93 -23.94 3.49
CA ASN A 79 -8.95 -23.68 4.52
C ASN A 79 -9.82 -22.45 4.23
N TYR A 80 -9.21 -21.41 3.66
CA TYR A 80 -9.88 -20.17 3.30
C TYR A 80 -9.54 -19.81 1.86
N THR A 81 -10.57 -19.55 1.05
CA THR A 81 -10.43 -19.08 -0.33
C THR A 81 -11.40 -17.93 -0.55
N PHE A 82 -10.92 -16.85 -1.14
CA PHE A 82 -11.67 -15.61 -1.32
C PHE A 82 -11.84 -15.26 -2.79
N ARG A 83 -13.09 -15.09 -3.24
CA ARG A 83 -13.41 -14.66 -4.60
C ARG A 83 -14.50 -13.62 -4.62
N ALA A 84 -14.17 -12.41 -5.04
CA ALA A 84 -15.12 -11.34 -5.29
C ALA A 84 -15.61 -11.36 -6.76
N HIS A 85 -16.86 -10.97 -6.97
CA HIS A 85 -17.39 -10.75 -8.30
C HIS A 85 -16.88 -9.41 -8.88
N PRO A 86 -16.61 -9.27 -10.20
CA PRO A 86 -16.12 -8.03 -10.81
C PRO A 86 -16.97 -6.77 -10.58
N GLN A 87 -18.21 -6.90 -10.15
CA GLN A 87 -19.07 -5.78 -9.74
C GLN A 87 -18.52 -4.95 -8.58
N VAL A 88 -17.48 -5.45 -7.84
CA VAL A 88 -16.82 -4.71 -6.76
C VAL A 88 -15.88 -3.62 -7.28
N LEU A 89 -15.41 -3.75 -8.52
CA LEU A 89 -14.40 -2.84 -9.08
C LEU A 89 -14.84 -1.38 -9.20
N PRO A 90 -16.08 -1.05 -9.59
CA PRO A 90 -16.55 0.34 -9.57
C PRO A 90 -16.51 0.98 -8.18
N VAL A 91 -16.75 0.21 -7.12
CA VAL A 91 -16.63 0.67 -5.74
C VAL A 91 -15.16 0.91 -5.39
N LEU A 92 -14.28 -0.07 -5.64
CA LEU A 92 -12.83 0.12 -5.44
C LEU A 92 -12.32 1.34 -6.19
N ARG A 93 -12.65 1.49 -7.48
CA ARG A 93 -12.16 2.59 -8.32
C ARG A 93 -12.61 3.97 -7.82
N ARG A 94 -13.72 4.06 -7.12
CA ARG A 94 -14.20 5.30 -6.49
C ARG A 94 -13.24 5.78 -5.40
N HIS A 95 -12.65 4.86 -4.65
CA HIS A 95 -11.83 5.15 -3.48
C HIS A 95 -10.34 4.95 -3.72
N LEU A 96 -9.93 4.07 -4.65
CA LEU A 96 -8.56 3.66 -4.88
C LEU A 96 -8.09 3.97 -6.30
N ASP A 97 -6.79 4.22 -6.44
CA ASP A 97 -6.12 4.36 -7.73
C ASP A 97 -5.46 3.05 -8.18
N GLY A 98 -5.17 2.17 -7.23
CA GLY A 98 -4.64 0.85 -7.50
C GLY A 98 -4.60 -0.05 -6.28
N VAL A 99 -4.13 -1.29 -6.50
CA VAL A 99 -4.08 -2.35 -5.48
C VAL A 99 -2.73 -3.08 -5.51
N THR A 100 -2.36 -3.68 -4.38
CA THR A 100 -1.30 -4.68 -4.35
C THR A 100 -1.90 -6.07 -4.46
N LEU A 101 -1.22 -6.95 -5.20
CA LEU A 101 -1.70 -8.31 -5.50
C LEU A 101 -0.78 -9.41 -4.97
N ALA A 102 0.43 -9.07 -4.53
CA ALA A 102 1.36 -10.08 -4.02
C ALA A 102 0.95 -10.50 -2.60
N ASN A 103 0.03 -11.47 -2.52
CA ASN A 103 -0.45 -12.07 -1.27
C ASN A 103 -0.80 -13.55 -1.46
N ASN A 104 -1.04 -14.25 -0.36
CA ASN A 104 -1.32 -15.69 -0.36
C ASN A 104 -2.73 -16.06 -0.85
N HIS A 105 -3.64 -15.08 -1.05
CA HIS A 105 -5.00 -15.30 -1.54
C HIS A 105 -5.17 -15.01 -3.04
N SER A 106 -4.19 -14.46 -3.71
CA SER A 106 -4.24 -14.18 -5.15
C SER A 106 -4.39 -15.46 -6.02
N GLY A 107 -3.96 -16.61 -5.49
CA GLY A 107 -4.03 -17.89 -6.17
C GLY A 107 -5.24 -18.77 -5.82
N ASP A 108 -6.15 -18.31 -5.00
CA ASP A 108 -7.23 -19.12 -4.41
C ASP A 108 -8.16 -19.81 -5.42
N TYR A 109 -8.25 -19.31 -6.64
CA TYR A 109 -9.05 -19.88 -7.72
C TYR A 109 -8.22 -20.22 -8.97
N GLY A 110 -6.92 -20.37 -8.78
CA GLY A 110 -5.97 -20.79 -9.81
C GLY A 110 -5.57 -19.69 -10.79
N ARG A 111 -4.59 -20.03 -11.64
CA ARG A 111 -3.92 -19.05 -12.52
C ARG A 111 -4.84 -18.44 -13.58
N ALA A 112 -5.85 -19.18 -14.04
CA ALA A 112 -6.81 -18.68 -15.03
C ALA A 112 -7.70 -17.56 -14.42
N ALA A 113 -8.21 -17.74 -13.20
CA ALA A 113 -8.98 -16.73 -12.49
C ALA A 113 -8.12 -15.50 -12.16
N PHE A 114 -6.87 -15.70 -11.78
CA PHE A 114 -5.93 -14.59 -11.56
C PHE A 114 -5.66 -13.79 -12.86
N ALA A 115 -5.45 -14.47 -13.98
CA ALA A 115 -5.28 -13.81 -15.28
C ALA A 115 -6.55 -13.04 -15.70
N GLU A 116 -7.75 -13.57 -15.40
CA GLU A 116 -9.03 -12.86 -15.56
C GLU A 116 -9.05 -11.60 -14.72
N MET A 117 -8.65 -11.67 -13.42
CA MET A 117 -8.57 -10.52 -12.52
C MET A 117 -7.67 -9.42 -13.08
N LEU A 118 -6.48 -9.74 -13.61
CA LEU A 118 -5.60 -8.76 -14.23
C LEU A 118 -6.31 -8.00 -15.38
N GLY A 119 -7.10 -8.70 -16.16
CA GLY A 119 -7.92 -8.10 -17.22
C GLY A 119 -9.00 -7.16 -16.68
N TRP A 120 -9.68 -7.56 -15.62
CA TRP A 120 -10.71 -6.76 -14.97
C TRP A 120 -10.14 -5.48 -14.34
N LEU A 121 -9.01 -5.57 -13.63
CA LEU A 121 -8.33 -4.42 -13.04
C LEU A 121 -7.93 -3.40 -14.12
N GLN A 122 -7.36 -3.89 -15.23
CA GLN A 122 -7.02 -3.04 -16.38
C GLN A 122 -8.25 -2.34 -16.96
N ALA A 123 -9.35 -3.07 -17.18
CA ALA A 123 -10.60 -2.51 -17.70
C ALA A 123 -11.23 -1.47 -16.77
N ALA A 124 -11.06 -1.64 -15.45
CA ALA A 124 -11.53 -0.71 -14.43
C ALA A 124 -10.61 0.50 -14.22
N ASN A 125 -9.48 0.60 -14.93
CA ASN A 125 -8.42 1.60 -14.68
C ASN A 125 -7.92 1.60 -13.23
N LEU A 126 -7.85 0.43 -12.61
CA LEU A 126 -7.17 0.20 -11.33
C LEU A 126 -5.76 -0.31 -11.64
N ALA A 127 -4.76 0.46 -11.23
CA ALA A 127 -3.37 0.02 -11.34
C ALA A 127 -3.10 -1.13 -10.37
N GLN A 128 -2.02 -1.87 -10.58
CA GLN A 128 -1.62 -2.92 -9.66
C GLN A 128 -0.10 -3.04 -9.54
N ALA A 129 0.36 -3.62 -8.43
CA ALA A 129 1.74 -4.01 -8.20
C ALA A 129 1.79 -5.42 -7.60
N GLY A 130 2.83 -6.18 -7.95
CA GLY A 130 3.08 -7.49 -7.36
C GLY A 130 2.34 -8.66 -8.02
N GLY A 131 1.62 -8.41 -9.11
CA GLY A 131 0.98 -9.45 -9.93
C GLY A 131 1.30 -9.28 -11.41
N GLY A 132 1.25 -10.37 -12.18
CA GLY A 132 1.53 -10.29 -13.60
C GLY A 132 1.16 -11.55 -14.37
N ARG A 133 1.15 -11.44 -15.71
CA ARG A 133 0.94 -12.57 -16.62
C ARG A 133 2.17 -13.46 -16.73
N ASN A 134 3.29 -12.97 -16.24
CA ASN A 134 4.57 -13.67 -16.17
C ASN A 134 5.44 -13.04 -15.06
N LEU A 135 6.60 -13.62 -14.79
CA LEU A 135 7.54 -13.17 -13.78
C LEU A 135 7.96 -11.70 -13.96
N SER A 136 8.24 -11.29 -15.20
CA SER A 136 8.67 -9.90 -15.48
C SER A 136 7.58 -8.88 -15.15
N GLU A 137 6.33 -9.17 -15.49
CA GLU A 137 5.20 -8.30 -15.15
C GLU A 137 4.94 -8.27 -13.64
N ALA A 138 5.01 -9.42 -12.95
CA ALA A 138 4.77 -9.51 -11.51
C ALA A 138 5.78 -8.67 -10.71
N HIS A 139 7.03 -8.63 -11.15
CA HIS A 139 8.12 -7.86 -10.53
C HIS A 139 8.26 -6.42 -11.07
N ALA A 140 7.41 -6.02 -12.03
CA ALA A 140 7.44 -4.66 -12.54
C ALA A 140 6.86 -3.66 -11.53
N PRO A 141 7.47 -2.48 -11.35
CA PRO A 141 6.91 -1.46 -10.48
C PRO A 141 5.66 -0.80 -11.10
N TRP A 142 4.68 -0.50 -10.28
CA TRP A 142 3.69 0.50 -10.65
C TRP A 142 4.31 1.88 -10.54
N LEU A 143 4.46 2.56 -11.68
CA LEU A 143 5.05 3.89 -11.76
C LEU A 143 3.97 4.97 -11.73
N VAL A 144 4.15 5.95 -10.85
CA VAL A 144 3.28 7.12 -10.71
C VAL A 144 4.11 8.40 -10.86
N GLU A 145 3.62 9.33 -11.65
CA GLU A 145 4.18 10.69 -11.74
C GLU A 145 3.19 11.69 -11.16
N ARG A 146 3.56 12.32 -10.04
CA ARG A 146 2.76 13.33 -9.36
C ARG A 146 3.67 14.38 -8.73
N ALA A 147 3.24 15.63 -8.75
CA ALA A 147 3.95 16.76 -8.15
C ALA A 147 5.42 16.87 -8.57
N GLY A 148 5.77 16.44 -9.80
CA GLY A 148 7.14 16.43 -10.30
C GLY A 148 8.05 15.38 -9.64
N LEU A 149 7.46 14.35 -9.02
CA LEU A 149 8.14 13.16 -8.49
C LEU A 149 7.69 11.93 -9.25
N ARG A 150 8.64 11.04 -9.55
CA ARG A 150 8.38 9.70 -10.07
C ARG A 150 8.50 8.69 -8.94
N VAL A 151 7.39 8.03 -8.62
CA VAL A 151 7.27 7.08 -7.52
C VAL A 151 7.09 5.69 -8.08
N ALA A 152 7.87 4.73 -7.60
CA ALA A 152 7.73 3.31 -7.90
C ALA A 152 7.11 2.61 -6.69
N LEU A 153 5.96 1.95 -6.90
CA LEU A 153 5.37 1.04 -5.93
C LEU A 153 5.68 -0.39 -6.34
N LEU A 154 6.25 -1.16 -5.42
CA LEU A 154 6.57 -2.57 -5.57
C LEU A 154 5.79 -3.36 -4.52
N SER A 155 5.42 -4.60 -4.82
CA SER A 155 4.72 -5.46 -3.86
C SER A 155 5.21 -6.89 -3.98
N TYR A 156 5.40 -7.54 -2.82
CA TYR A 156 5.92 -8.91 -2.74
C TYR A 156 5.19 -9.72 -1.67
N ASN A 157 5.05 -11.02 -1.92
CA ASN A 157 4.58 -11.99 -0.96
C ASN A 157 5.75 -12.81 -0.40
N GLU A 158 5.78 -13.00 0.90
CA GLU A 158 6.72 -13.91 1.58
C GLU A 158 6.02 -15.02 2.35
N PHE A 159 4.69 -15.01 2.37
CA PHE A 159 3.92 -16.03 3.06
C PHE A 159 3.56 -17.18 2.12
N MET A 160 3.83 -18.41 2.57
CA MET A 160 3.57 -19.62 1.80
C MET A 160 2.08 -19.80 1.45
N PRO A 161 1.73 -20.43 0.34
CA PRO A 161 2.60 -21.24 -0.52
C PRO A 161 3.28 -20.42 -1.62
N ARG A 162 4.57 -20.70 -1.87
CA ARG A 162 5.32 -20.15 -3.02
C ARG A 162 4.81 -20.67 -4.37
N SER A 163 4.00 -21.72 -4.37
CA SER A 163 3.48 -22.36 -5.58
C SER A 163 2.70 -21.42 -6.53
N PHE A 164 2.28 -20.24 -6.08
CA PHE A 164 1.58 -19.26 -6.89
C PHE A 164 2.49 -18.12 -7.40
N GLU A 165 3.79 -18.20 -7.16
CA GLU A 165 4.77 -17.31 -7.79
C GLU A 165 4.59 -17.31 -9.32
N ALA A 166 4.70 -16.13 -9.94
CA ALA A 166 4.72 -16.02 -11.39
C ALA A 166 5.95 -16.74 -11.97
N ASP A 167 5.80 -17.35 -13.14
CA ASP A 167 6.91 -17.95 -13.87
C ASP A 167 7.07 -17.26 -15.23
N HIS A 168 8.08 -17.68 -15.98
CA HIS A 168 8.37 -17.10 -17.29
C HIS A 168 7.12 -17.01 -18.18
N ASP A 169 6.33 -18.08 -18.23
CA ASP A 169 5.13 -18.21 -19.08
C ASP A 169 3.84 -18.43 -18.27
N ALA A 170 3.85 -18.18 -16.95
CA ALA A 170 2.70 -18.42 -16.11
C ALA A 170 2.35 -17.20 -15.25
N PRO A 171 1.06 -16.78 -15.24
CA PRO A 171 0.59 -15.69 -14.41
C PRO A 171 0.68 -16.05 -12.92
N GLY A 172 0.98 -15.07 -12.10
CA GLY A 172 1.12 -15.20 -10.66
C GLY A 172 1.60 -13.93 -9.99
N ILE A 173 2.09 -14.07 -8.78
CA ILE A 173 2.54 -12.96 -7.94
C ILE A 173 4.06 -12.90 -7.83
N ALA A 174 4.58 -11.74 -7.42
CA ALA A 174 5.99 -11.56 -7.11
C ALA A 174 6.31 -12.16 -5.74
N TRP A 175 7.29 -13.05 -5.70
CA TRP A 175 7.84 -13.61 -4.47
C TRP A 175 9.01 -12.76 -3.96
N SER A 176 9.25 -12.74 -2.65
CA SER A 176 10.25 -11.91 -2.00
C SER A 176 11.63 -12.58 -1.91
N GLU A 177 12.15 -13.18 -2.98
CA GLU A 177 13.53 -13.67 -2.99
C GLU A 177 14.50 -12.50 -2.79
N ASP A 178 15.40 -12.58 -1.80
CA ASP A 178 16.24 -11.46 -1.35
C ASP A 178 17.01 -10.78 -2.50
N GLU A 179 17.67 -11.57 -3.36
CA GLU A 179 18.42 -11.05 -4.49
C GLU A 179 17.52 -10.38 -5.53
N GLN A 180 16.34 -10.96 -5.77
CA GLN A 180 15.38 -10.45 -6.76
C GLN A 180 14.77 -9.12 -6.30
N VAL A 181 14.33 -9.03 -5.05
CA VAL A 181 13.72 -7.78 -4.54
C VAL A 181 14.74 -6.63 -4.48
N VAL A 182 16.00 -6.94 -4.16
CA VAL A 182 17.09 -5.95 -4.23
C VAL A 182 17.31 -5.47 -5.67
N ALA A 183 17.35 -6.41 -6.64
CA ALA A 183 17.52 -6.07 -8.05
C ALA A 183 16.33 -5.23 -8.59
N ASP A 184 15.12 -5.51 -8.16
CA ASP A 184 13.92 -4.76 -8.57
C ASP A 184 13.95 -3.31 -8.06
N ILE A 185 14.32 -3.10 -6.78
CA ILE A 185 14.49 -1.76 -6.21
C ILE A 185 15.59 -0.98 -6.97
N GLN A 186 16.72 -1.62 -7.24
CA GLN A 186 17.80 -1.01 -8.01
C GLN A 186 17.36 -0.68 -9.44
N ARG A 187 16.59 -1.56 -10.08
CA ARG A 187 16.01 -1.34 -11.41
C ARG A 187 15.03 -0.17 -11.39
N ALA A 188 14.17 -0.07 -10.37
CA ALA A 188 13.26 1.06 -10.20
C ALA A 188 14.03 2.40 -10.14
N ARG A 189 15.12 2.44 -9.40
CA ARG A 189 15.99 3.62 -9.31
C ARG A 189 16.75 3.93 -10.61
N GLN A 190 17.40 2.94 -11.19
CA GLN A 190 18.38 3.14 -12.28
C GLN A 190 17.73 3.18 -13.66
N GLN A 191 16.83 2.24 -13.94
CA GLN A 191 16.19 2.10 -15.25
C GLN A 191 14.90 2.93 -15.35
N HIS A 192 14.05 2.87 -14.32
CA HIS A 192 12.81 3.63 -14.29
C HIS A 192 12.97 5.05 -13.75
N ARG A 193 14.17 5.39 -13.23
CA ARG A 193 14.52 6.73 -12.71
C ARG A 193 13.52 7.19 -11.62
N ALA A 194 13.10 6.26 -10.77
CA ALA A 194 12.20 6.60 -9.67
C ALA A 194 12.92 7.50 -8.65
N ASP A 195 12.31 8.65 -8.35
CA ASP A 195 12.73 9.53 -7.26
C ASP A 195 12.45 8.89 -5.90
N LEU A 196 11.38 8.09 -5.82
CA LEU A 196 10.93 7.41 -4.60
C LEU A 196 10.60 5.95 -4.89
N VAL A 197 10.91 5.04 -3.96
CA VAL A 197 10.54 3.63 -4.02
C VAL A 197 9.84 3.25 -2.73
N VAL A 198 8.57 2.84 -2.84
CA VAL A 198 7.75 2.35 -1.73
C VAL A 198 7.47 0.88 -1.96
N VAL A 199 7.68 0.04 -0.95
CA VAL A 199 7.51 -1.41 -1.05
C VAL A 199 6.41 -1.86 -0.11
N PHE A 200 5.45 -2.62 -0.63
CA PHE A 200 4.50 -3.37 0.17
C PHE A 200 4.95 -4.82 0.31
N MET A 201 4.87 -5.33 1.54
CA MET A 201 5.25 -6.70 1.90
C MET A 201 4.07 -7.43 2.53
N HIS A 202 3.70 -8.56 1.98
CA HIS A 202 2.73 -9.48 2.58
C HIS A 202 3.51 -10.61 3.28
N TRP A 203 3.64 -10.52 4.62
CA TRP A 203 4.63 -11.29 5.37
C TRP A 203 4.28 -11.50 6.85
N GLY A 204 5.11 -12.28 7.54
CA GLY A 204 5.00 -12.51 8.98
C GLY A 204 4.06 -13.65 9.32
N TRP A 205 3.54 -13.66 10.54
CA TRP A 205 2.61 -14.66 11.03
C TRP A 205 1.31 -14.02 11.47
N GLU A 206 0.19 -14.69 11.16
CA GLU A 206 -1.13 -14.24 11.57
C GLU A 206 -1.22 -14.07 13.09
N ASN A 207 -1.91 -13.02 13.54
CA ASN A 207 -2.16 -12.65 14.94
C ASN A 207 -0.94 -12.19 15.76
N GLU A 208 0.26 -12.19 15.20
CA GLU A 208 1.45 -11.67 15.86
C GLU A 208 1.49 -10.14 15.78
N THR A 209 1.46 -9.47 16.94
CA THR A 209 1.43 -8.00 17.03
C THR A 209 2.83 -7.35 16.99
N THR A 210 3.88 -8.17 16.96
CA THR A 210 5.27 -7.73 16.88
C THR A 210 5.95 -8.39 15.69
N ALA A 211 6.66 -7.60 14.89
CA ALA A 211 7.40 -8.10 13.73
C ALA A 211 8.48 -9.10 14.16
N ASN A 212 8.56 -10.22 13.45
CA ASN A 212 9.56 -11.26 13.70
C ASN A 212 10.95 -10.89 13.13
N GLY A 213 11.94 -11.73 13.41
CA GLY A 213 13.32 -11.51 12.98
C GLY A 213 13.48 -11.42 11.45
N ARG A 214 12.75 -12.25 10.70
CA ARG A 214 12.79 -12.25 9.23
C ARG A 214 12.19 -10.97 8.65
N GLN A 215 11.03 -10.52 9.13
CA GLN A 215 10.43 -9.24 8.73
C GLN A 215 11.42 -8.09 8.93
N ARG A 216 12.09 -8.01 10.09
CA ARG A 216 13.06 -6.94 10.36
C ARG A 216 14.30 -7.02 9.47
N GLN A 217 14.84 -8.24 9.24
CA GLN A 217 15.98 -8.45 8.36
C GLN A 217 15.67 -8.01 6.92
N LEU A 218 14.54 -8.47 6.37
CA LEU A 218 14.13 -8.16 5.01
C LEU A 218 13.81 -6.68 4.85
N ALA A 219 13.07 -6.05 5.78
CA ALA A 219 12.80 -4.63 5.75
C ALA A 219 14.07 -3.79 5.63
N ARG A 220 15.09 -4.10 6.45
CA ARG A 220 16.37 -3.40 6.43
C ARG A 220 17.16 -3.66 5.16
N LEU A 221 17.09 -4.88 4.60
CA LEU A 221 17.66 -5.21 3.29
C LEU A 221 17.06 -4.32 2.19
N LEU A 222 15.73 -4.20 2.15
CA LEU A 222 15.02 -3.37 1.17
C LEU A 222 15.36 -1.88 1.30
N ILE A 223 15.43 -1.36 2.53
CA ILE A 223 15.87 0.02 2.78
C ILE A 223 17.31 0.23 2.31
N ASN A 224 18.23 -0.71 2.60
CA ASN A 224 19.62 -0.66 2.15
C ASN A 224 19.74 -0.74 0.62
N ALA A 225 18.83 -1.46 -0.05
CA ALA A 225 18.76 -1.53 -1.51
C ALA A 225 18.27 -0.23 -2.17
N GLY A 226 17.65 0.67 -1.39
CA GLY A 226 17.19 1.97 -1.88
C GLY A 226 15.70 2.25 -1.73
N ALA A 227 14.93 1.44 -1.02
CA ALA A 227 13.54 1.79 -0.68
C ALA A 227 13.48 2.99 0.27
N ASP A 228 12.42 3.80 0.16
CA ASP A 228 12.18 4.99 1.00
C ASP A 228 11.18 4.72 2.12
N ALA A 229 10.35 3.70 1.95
CA ALA A 229 9.40 3.23 2.96
C ALA A 229 9.01 1.79 2.70
N ILE A 230 8.71 1.07 3.78
CA ILE A 230 8.15 -0.29 3.74
C ILE A 230 6.80 -0.27 4.46
N ILE A 231 5.80 -0.89 3.83
CA ILE A 231 4.45 -1.08 4.37
C ILE A 231 4.15 -2.56 4.35
N GLY A 232 3.58 -3.10 5.41
CA GLY A 232 3.29 -4.53 5.51
C GLY A 232 1.81 -4.84 5.76
N GLY A 233 1.42 -6.06 5.43
CA GLY A 233 0.15 -6.73 5.67
C GLY A 233 0.35 -8.22 5.91
N HIS A 234 -0.69 -9.01 5.99
CA HIS A 234 -0.79 -10.44 6.29
C HIS A 234 -1.01 -10.80 7.75
N PRO A 235 -0.38 -10.20 8.79
CA PRO A 235 -0.66 -10.62 10.16
C PRO A 235 -2.13 -10.45 10.58
N HIS A 236 -2.95 -9.76 9.79
CA HIS A 236 -4.35 -9.41 10.07
C HIS A 236 -4.55 -8.62 11.36
N VAL A 237 -3.47 -8.16 11.94
CA VAL A 237 -3.40 -7.26 13.09
C VAL A 237 -2.36 -6.18 12.84
N THR A 238 -2.49 -5.03 13.49
CA THR A 238 -1.46 -3.99 13.41
C THR A 238 -0.21 -4.44 14.16
N GLN A 239 0.98 -4.20 13.56
CA GLN A 239 2.27 -4.46 14.19
C GLN A 239 3.00 -3.17 14.52
N ASP A 240 4.14 -3.29 15.19
CA ASP A 240 5.02 -2.18 15.51
C ASP A 240 5.53 -1.43 14.27
N VAL A 241 6.07 -0.25 14.50
CA VAL A 241 6.70 0.60 13.48
C VAL A 241 8.15 0.84 13.85
N GLU A 242 9.01 1.02 12.85
CA GLU A 242 10.44 1.26 13.02
C GLU A 242 10.90 2.40 12.11
N LEU A 243 11.87 3.18 12.56
CA LEU A 243 12.67 4.04 11.71
C LEU A 243 14.05 3.42 11.53
N TYR A 244 14.37 3.03 10.32
CA TYR A 244 15.70 2.53 9.98
C TYR A 244 16.37 3.47 8.98
N GLN A 245 17.51 4.04 9.36
CA GLN A 245 18.19 5.09 8.60
C GLN A 245 17.28 6.29 8.27
N GLY A 246 16.38 6.66 9.20
CA GLY A 246 15.41 7.74 9.01
C GLY A 246 14.27 7.43 8.04
N LYS A 247 14.11 6.18 7.61
CA LYS A 247 13.07 5.71 6.72
C LYS A 247 12.05 4.85 7.46
N PRO A 248 10.74 5.08 7.27
CA PRO A 248 9.71 4.38 8.02
C PRO A 248 9.51 2.95 7.50
N ILE A 249 9.33 2.03 8.44
CA ILE A 249 8.91 0.65 8.26
C ILE A 249 7.65 0.46 9.11
N ILE A 250 6.52 0.24 8.48
CA ILE A 250 5.26 -0.10 9.11
C ILE A 250 5.02 -1.59 8.87
N TYR A 251 5.25 -2.43 9.89
CA TYR A 251 5.32 -3.88 9.70
C TYR A 251 3.98 -4.53 9.35
N SER A 252 2.86 -4.01 9.86
CA SER A 252 1.52 -4.37 9.38
C SER A 252 0.52 -3.26 9.71
N VAL A 253 -0.33 -2.96 8.77
CA VAL A 253 -1.46 -2.02 8.95
C VAL A 253 -2.76 -2.74 9.34
N GLY A 254 -2.80 -4.08 9.32
CA GLY A 254 -3.95 -4.92 9.66
C GLY A 254 -5.01 -4.99 8.55
N ASN A 255 -6.20 -5.45 8.92
CA ASN A 255 -7.33 -5.64 8.02
C ASN A 255 -8.01 -4.32 7.67
N PHE A 256 -8.45 -4.16 6.42
CA PHE A 256 -9.22 -2.99 6.03
C PHE A 256 -10.68 -3.34 5.69
N VAL A 257 -10.91 -4.36 4.87
CA VAL A 257 -12.21 -5.03 4.70
C VAL A 257 -11.93 -6.52 4.80
N MET A 258 -12.53 -7.19 5.73
CA MET A 258 -12.23 -8.58 5.97
C MET A 258 -13.51 -9.33 6.33
N LYS A 259 -13.50 -10.63 6.06
CA LYS A 259 -14.49 -11.55 6.59
C LYS A 259 -14.69 -11.35 8.11
N GLU A 260 -15.90 -11.60 8.61
CA GLU A 260 -16.18 -11.52 10.05
C GLU A 260 -15.17 -12.36 10.88
N THR A 261 -14.80 -11.85 12.04
CA THR A 261 -13.87 -12.50 12.96
C THR A 261 -14.27 -12.22 14.41
N ASP A 262 -14.13 -13.23 15.27
CA ASP A 262 -14.30 -13.07 16.72
C ASP A 262 -13.03 -12.50 17.41
N ASN A 263 -11.93 -12.39 16.68
CA ASN A 263 -10.69 -11.84 17.21
C ASN A 263 -10.72 -10.30 17.19
N ASP A 264 -10.89 -9.69 18.36
CA ASP A 264 -10.95 -8.24 18.51
C ASP A 264 -9.73 -7.49 17.91
N ARG A 265 -8.54 -8.09 17.94
CA ARG A 265 -7.34 -7.49 17.35
C ARG A 265 -7.38 -7.46 15.82
N GLN A 266 -7.99 -8.46 15.19
CA GLN A 266 -8.17 -8.49 13.75
C GLN A 266 -9.22 -7.48 13.25
N ARG A 267 -10.09 -7.00 14.15
CA ARG A 267 -11.03 -5.92 13.86
C ARG A 267 -10.41 -4.53 13.95
N GLN A 268 -9.14 -4.42 14.31
CA GLN A 268 -8.45 -3.15 14.54
C GLN A 268 -7.34 -2.96 13.53
N ALA A 269 -7.39 -1.86 12.77
CA ALA A 269 -6.45 -1.59 11.71
C ALA A 269 -6.09 -0.10 11.60
N TRP A 270 -5.22 0.22 10.66
CA TRP A 270 -4.85 1.59 10.31
C TRP A 270 -5.06 1.86 8.83
N VAL A 271 -5.63 3.01 8.52
CA VAL A 271 -5.41 3.66 7.23
C VAL A 271 -4.15 4.51 7.38
N LEU A 272 -3.11 4.17 6.65
CA LEU A 272 -1.80 4.82 6.71
C LEU A 272 -1.74 5.95 5.68
N ARG A 273 -1.42 7.15 6.11
CA ARG A 273 -1.07 8.27 5.24
C ARG A 273 0.42 8.55 5.35
N MET A 274 1.12 8.56 4.23
CA MET A 274 2.54 8.92 4.14
C MET A 274 2.71 10.15 3.27
N THR A 275 3.67 10.98 3.63
CA THR A 275 4.11 12.14 2.84
C THR A 275 5.57 12.00 2.47
N PHE A 276 5.91 12.45 1.28
CA PHE A 276 7.25 12.35 0.70
C PHE A 276 7.63 13.65 0.02
N ASP A 277 8.92 13.91 -0.04
CA ASP A 277 9.55 14.88 -0.92
C ASP A 277 10.75 14.22 -1.64
N ARG A 278 11.54 15.01 -2.38
CA ARG A 278 12.72 14.47 -3.09
C ARG A 278 13.78 13.82 -2.19
N ALA A 279 13.75 14.10 -0.89
CA ALA A 279 14.68 13.52 0.09
C ALA A 279 14.13 12.23 0.74
N GLY A 280 13.00 11.69 0.28
CA GLY A 280 12.35 10.49 0.81
C GLY A 280 11.12 10.79 1.66
N ALA A 281 10.76 9.89 2.58
CA ALA A 281 9.62 10.08 3.48
C ALA A 281 9.82 11.31 4.37
N SER A 282 8.86 12.23 4.36
CA SER A 282 8.83 13.42 5.21
C SER A 282 7.95 13.24 6.45
N GLY A 283 7.07 12.24 6.44
CA GLY A 283 6.26 11.87 7.59
C GLY A 283 5.25 10.78 7.29
N PHE A 284 4.66 10.24 8.34
CA PHE A 284 3.48 9.41 8.25
C PHE A 284 2.52 9.67 9.41
N SER A 285 1.24 9.39 9.20
CA SER A 285 0.22 9.29 10.22
C SER A 285 -0.63 8.06 9.97
N THR A 286 -1.00 7.36 11.03
CA THR A 286 -1.97 6.26 10.96
C THR A 286 -3.31 6.75 11.48
N HIS A 287 -4.39 6.36 10.82
CA HIS A 287 -5.76 6.68 11.21
C HIS A 287 -6.44 5.39 11.60
N PRO A 288 -6.75 5.19 12.90
CA PRO A 288 -7.36 3.96 13.36
C PRO A 288 -8.74 3.76 12.74
N VAL A 289 -8.99 2.53 12.35
CA VAL A 289 -10.30 2.04 11.92
C VAL A 289 -10.63 0.75 12.67
N ARG A 290 -11.93 0.51 12.82
CA ARG A 290 -12.45 -0.70 13.41
C ARG A 290 -13.46 -1.34 12.47
N LEU A 291 -13.33 -2.64 12.27
CA LEU A 291 -14.27 -3.44 11.51
C LEU A 291 -15.49 -3.75 12.37
N ASP A 292 -16.68 -3.60 11.81
CA ASP A 292 -17.92 -4.05 12.42
C ASP A 292 -18.11 -5.58 12.29
N ASP A 293 -19.30 -6.07 12.64
CA ASP A 293 -19.60 -7.51 12.60
C ASP A 293 -19.65 -8.07 11.16
N ASP A 294 -19.89 -7.22 10.17
CA ASP A 294 -19.85 -7.57 8.74
C ASP A 294 -18.46 -7.38 8.13
N GLY A 295 -17.45 -7.05 8.93
CA GLY A 295 -16.07 -6.82 8.47
C GLY A 295 -15.87 -5.50 7.72
N ILE A 296 -16.77 -4.53 7.89
CA ILE A 296 -16.76 -3.24 7.23
C ILE A 296 -16.05 -2.19 8.10
N PRO A 297 -15.13 -1.36 7.53
CA PRO A 297 -14.36 -0.41 8.32
C PRO A 297 -15.16 0.83 8.71
N HIS A 298 -15.01 1.24 9.97
CA HIS A 298 -15.48 2.50 10.52
C HIS A 298 -14.32 3.26 11.17
N PRO A 299 -14.29 4.61 11.15
CA PRO A 299 -13.29 5.37 11.87
C PRO A 299 -13.33 5.07 13.38
N ASP A 300 -12.16 4.93 14.00
CA ASP A 300 -11.99 4.77 15.45
C ASP A 300 -11.13 5.92 16.02
N PRO A 301 -11.68 7.16 16.13
CA PRO A 301 -10.91 8.34 16.48
C PRO A 301 -10.44 8.36 17.94
N HIS A 302 -10.97 7.46 18.79
CA HIS A 302 -10.58 7.38 20.21
C HIS A 302 -9.35 6.51 20.45
N ARG A 303 -8.94 5.73 19.44
CA ARG A 303 -7.77 4.88 19.54
C ARG A 303 -6.51 5.66 19.15
N GLN A 304 -5.50 5.59 20.01
CA GLN A 304 -4.18 6.13 19.69
C GLN A 304 -3.43 5.24 18.70
N SER A 305 -2.64 5.87 17.84
CA SER A 305 -1.87 5.17 16.81
C SER A 305 -0.58 5.93 16.47
N PRO A 306 0.43 5.29 15.86
CA PRO A 306 1.72 5.90 15.61
C PRO A 306 1.70 6.97 14.50
N CYS A 307 2.53 7.98 14.67
CA CYS A 307 2.89 8.94 13.63
C CYS A 307 4.32 9.44 13.79
N TRP A 308 4.83 10.06 12.72
CA TRP A 308 6.16 10.59 12.68
C TRP A 308 6.30 11.71 11.64
N ARG A 309 7.18 12.63 11.91
CA ARG A 309 7.65 13.64 10.95
C ARG A 309 9.17 13.68 10.93
N ARG A 310 9.76 13.89 9.77
CA ARG A 310 11.20 14.07 9.62
C ARG A 310 11.70 15.20 10.52
N GLY A 311 12.80 14.95 11.25
CA GLY A 311 13.33 15.84 12.27
C GLY A 311 12.86 15.53 13.70
N GLN A 312 11.84 14.69 13.86
CA GLN A 312 11.56 14.04 15.14
C GLN A 312 12.47 12.81 15.31
N GLY A 313 12.72 12.39 16.53
CA GLY A 313 13.41 11.12 16.80
C GLY A 313 12.56 9.92 16.40
N GLU A 314 12.18 9.11 17.38
CA GLU A 314 11.32 7.95 17.20
C GLU A 314 9.85 8.33 16.90
N PRO A 315 9.07 7.42 16.29
CA PRO A 315 7.64 7.60 16.13
C PRO A 315 6.93 7.83 17.46
N GLY A 316 6.03 8.80 17.49
CA GLY A 316 5.18 9.12 18.63
C GLY A 316 3.73 8.70 18.39
N LEU A 317 2.82 9.09 19.28
CA LEU A 317 1.38 8.91 19.09
C LEU A 317 0.80 10.12 18.34
N CYS A 318 -0.12 9.85 17.41
CA CYS A 318 -0.84 10.89 16.69
C CYS A 318 -1.80 11.63 17.65
N THR A 319 -1.87 12.94 17.49
CA THR A 319 -2.98 13.75 17.96
C THR A 319 -3.93 13.97 16.76
N HIS A 320 -5.09 13.35 16.79
CA HIS A 320 -6.12 13.45 15.75
C HIS A 320 -7.08 14.60 16.03
#